data_34d18973160f83d6cfae7ad4c06e464e
#
_entry.id   34d18973160f83d6cfae7ad4c06e464e
#
_cell.length_a   1.000
_cell.length_b   1.000
_cell.length_c   1.000
_cell.angle_alpha   90.00
_cell.angle_beta   90.00
_cell.angle_gamma   90.00
#
_symmetry.space_group_name_H-M   'P 1'
#
loop_
_entity.id
_entity.type
_entity.pdbx_description
1 polymer ?
#
loop_
_entity_poly.entity_id
_entity_poly.type
_entity_poly.pdbx_seq_one_letter_code
_entity_poly.pdbx_strand_id
1 'polypeptide(L)'
;MPATIDDTYAEAFRSIYASVLVTARDRYWLDKAVNAATGNASSTILCDCEAGLDRYVGPDTGEPSCTPDGRPGAVVQLHVPRFRKDRVRALEMAALVRISQNVLTCPTAACFNLIDADTHFKMGRKVAFFGDGFQRRVERFGRQMWWIPTLGGEFLLDRRLGYAEGLMGGNLWYLAESADAALAAAEAGVAAVQKCPGVIMPFPGDSSDVARGSSRRSGQNFS
;
A
#
# COMPACT_ATOMS: atom_id res chain seq x y z
N MET A 1 19.13 -21.80 20.85
CA MET A 1 18.79 -23.04 20.10
C MET A 1 18.38 -22.60 18.68
N PRO A 2 18.56 -23.41 17.64
CA PRO A 2 18.01 -23.08 16.34
C PRO A 2 16.48 -23.03 16.41
N ALA A 3 15.85 -22.16 15.61
CA ALA A 3 14.40 -22.09 15.53
C ALA A 3 13.82 -23.41 15.00
N THR A 4 12.72 -23.87 15.58
CA THR A 4 11.94 -24.98 15.04
C THR A 4 10.89 -24.42 14.10
N ILE A 5 10.77 -24.98 12.91
CA ILE A 5 9.75 -24.64 11.94
C ILE A 5 8.69 -25.76 11.98
N ASP A 6 7.49 -25.41 12.40
CA ASP A 6 6.37 -26.34 12.36
C ASP A 6 5.82 -26.44 10.94
N ASP A 7 5.61 -27.66 10.47
CA ASP A 7 4.98 -27.93 9.17
C ASP A 7 3.47 -27.70 9.29
N THR A 8 3.04 -26.50 8.92
CA THR A 8 1.64 -26.09 8.96
C THR A 8 1.15 -25.71 7.55
N TYR A 9 -0.15 -25.46 7.42
CA TYR A 9 -0.70 -24.97 6.17
C TYR A 9 -0.68 -23.45 6.13
N ALA A 10 -0.58 -22.89 4.92
CA ALA A 10 -0.77 -21.47 4.65
C ALA A 10 -2.12 -21.24 3.95
N GLU A 11 -2.81 -20.18 4.31
CA GLU A 11 -4.06 -19.75 3.69
C GLU A 11 -3.87 -18.38 3.05
N ALA A 12 -4.28 -18.27 1.79
CA ALA A 12 -4.29 -17.01 1.06
C ALA A 12 -5.58 -16.87 0.27
N PHE A 13 -6.02 -15.64 0.06
CA PHE A 13 -7.24 -15.31 -0.67
C PHE A 13 -6.90 -14.58 -1.96
N ARG A 14 -7.72 -14.78 -2.99
CA ARG A 14 -7.65 -13.94 -4.18
C ARG A 14 -8.13 -12.53 -3.86
N SER A 15 -7.38 -11.54 -4.33
CA SER A 15 -7.72 -10.12 -4.25
C SER A 15 -7.83 -9.50 -5.64
N ILE A 16 -8.30 -8.27 -5.68
CA ILE A 16 -7.98 -7.29 -6.72
C ILE A 16 -7.18 -6.18 -6.05
N TYR A 17 -6.21 -5.63 -6.76
CA TYR A 17 -5.35 -4.60 -6.18
C TYR A 17 -4.97 -3.51 -7.19
N ALA A 18 -4.68 -2.35 -6.65
CA ALA A 18 -4.06 -1.23 -7.34
C ALA A 18 -2.67 -0.99 -6.75
N SER A 19 -1.73 -0.61 -7.58
CA SER A 19 -0.37 -0.25 -7.18
C SER A 19 -0.05 1.15 -7.69
N VAL A 20 0.42 2.01 -6.80
CA VAL A 20 0.78 3.38 -7.11
C VAL A 20 2.20 3.68 -6.66
N LEU A 21 2.87 4.51 -7.43
CA LEU A 21 4.11 5.15 -7.02
C LEU A 21 3.77 6.55 -6.49
N VAL A 22 4.05 6.77 -5.23
CA VAL A 22 3.99 8.09 -4.61
C VAL A 22 5.40 8.67 -4.60
N THR A 23 5.58 9.90 -5.06
CA THR A 23 6.85 10.61 -4.97
C THR A 23 6.69 11.88 -4.16
N ALA A 24 7.76 12.36 -3.56
CA ALA A 24 7.79 13.64 -2.86
C ALA A 24 9.19 14.27 -2.98
N ARG A 25 9.32 15.54 -2.58
CA ARG A 25 10.58 16.30 -2.65
C ARG A 25 11.74 15.57 -1.97
N ASP A 26 11.46 14.97 -0.81
CA ASP A 26 12.43 14.26 0.02
C ASP A 26 11.76 13.12 0.81
N ARG A 27 12.58 12.32 1.48
CA ARG A 27 12.12 11.18 2.25
C ARG A 27 11.18 11.54 3.40
N TYR A 28 11.38 12.67 4.04
CA TYR A 28 10.53 13.11 5.14
C TYR A 28 9.06 13.27 4.69
N TRP A 29 8.82 14.00 3.59
CA TRP A 29 7.47 14.19 3.06
C TRP A 29 6.91 12.92 2.45
N LEU A 30 7.76 12.11 1.82
CA LEU A 30 7.35 10.81 1.28
C LEU A 30 6.83 9.90 2.38
N ASP A 31 7.54 9.77 3.50
CA ASP A 31 7.12 8.95 4.63
C ASP A 31 5.79 9.45 5.25
N LYS A 32 5.56 10.77 5.28
CA LYS A 32 4.27 11.32 5.72
C LYS A 32 3.12 10.91 4.80
N ALA A 33 3.33 11.01 3.48
CA ALA A 33 2.32 10.60 2.50
C ALA A 33 2.03 9.10 2.58
N VAL A 34 3.08 8.26 2.67
CA VAL A 34 2.96 6.80 2.75
C VAL A 34 2.23 6.38 4.03
N ASN A 35 2.66 6.87 5.19
CA ASN A 35 2.05 6.55 6.47
C ASN A 35 0.57 6.95 6.52
N ALA A 36 0.22 8.10 5.96
CA ALA A 36 -1.18 8.51 5.86
C ALA A 36 -1.97 7.62 4.88
N ALA A 37 -1.40 7.30 3.72
CA ALA A 37 -2.07 6.50 2.69
C ALA A 37 -2.27 5.04 3.10
N THR A 38 -1.38 4.48 3.94
CA THR A 38 -1.48 3.10 4.45
C THR A 38 -2.17 3.00 5.80
N GLY A 39 -2.39 4.12 6.49
CA GLY A 39 -3.03 4.15 7.79
C GLY A 39 -4.46 3.59 7.77
N ASN A 40 -4.88 2.96 8.88
CA ASN A 40 -6.21 2.33 9.06
C ASN A 40 -6.58 1.35 7.93
N ALA A 41 -5.64 0.54 7.49
CA ALA A 41 -5.79 -0.38 6.37
C ALA A 41 -5.14 -1.75 6.63
N SER A 42 -5.12 -2.19 7.88
CA SER A 42 -4.43 -3.40 8.29
C SER A 42 -5.18 -4.69 7.93
N SER A 43 -6.50 -4.67 7.92
CA SER A 43 -7.29 -5.86 7.59
C SER A 43 -8.69 -5.50 7.12
N THR A 44 -9.11 -6.07 6.00
CA THR A 44 -10.44 -5.90 5.41
C THR A 44 -11.59 -6.45 6.27
N ILE A 45 -11.31 -7.03 7.43
CA ILE A 45 -12.38 -7.43 8.37
C ILE A 45 -13.13 -6.21 8.88
N LEU A 46 -12.42 -5.09 9.15
CA LEU A 46 -13.02 -3.83 9.61
C LEU A 46 -12.52 -2.61 8.84
N CYS A 47 -11.44 -2.73 8.07
CA CYS A 47 -10.96 -1.65 7.24
C CYS A 47 -11.56 -1.72 5.83
N ASP A 48 -11.48 -0.63 5.10
CA ASP A 48 -11.97 -0.51 3.72
C ASP A 48 -11.15 -1.35 2.72
N CYS A 49 -9.85 -1.47 2.98
CA CYS A 49 -8.90 -2.26 2.20
C CYS A 49 -7.74 -2.72 3.10
N GLU A 50 -6.83 -3.52 2.54
CA GLU A 50 -5.48 -3.69 3.07
C GLU A 50 -4.53 -2.86 2.22
N ALA A 51 -3.74 -2.01 2.88
CA ALA A 51 -2.79 -1.14 2.20
C ALA A 51 -1.44 -1.18 2.91
N GLY A 52 -0.38 -1.19 2.12
CA GLY A 52 0.98 -1.22 2.67
C GLY A 52 2.02 -0.70 1.69
N LEU A 53 3.18 -0.42 2.25
CA LEU A 53 4.39 -0.12 1.51
C LEU A 53 4.98 -1.42 0.96
N ASP A 54 5.19 -1.48 -0.35
CA ASP A 54 5.96 -2.55 -0.98
C ASP A 54 7.46 -2.25 -0.84
N ARG A 55 7.91 -1.12 -1.37
CA ARG A 55 9.32 -0.72 -1.33
C ARG A 55 9.49 0.77 -1.61
N TYR A 56 10.62 1.29 -1.21
CA TYR A 56 11.10 2.60 -1.66
C TYR A 56 11.89 2.49 -2.95
N VAL A 57 11.84 3.52 -3.77
CA VAL A 57 12.54 3.63 -5.05
C VAL A 57 13.07 5.05 -5.24
N GLY A 58 14.08 5.22 -6.07
CA GLY A 58 14.58 6.53 -6.42
C GLY A 58 15.99 6.81 -5.90
N PRO A 59 16.45 8.05 -6.01
CA PRO A 59 17.86 8.41 -5.84
C PRO A 59 18.41 8.18 -4.42
N ASP A 60 17.56 8.12 -3.42
CA ASP A 60 17.92 7.90 -2.02
C ASP A 60 18.03 6.42 -1.61
N THR A 61 17.71 5.50 -2.51
CA THR A 61 17.78 4.04 -2.24
C THR A 61 19.08 3.40 -2.69
N GLY A 62 19.95 4.15 -3.38
CA GLY A 62 21.14 3.61 -4.03
C GLY A 62 20.88 2.83 -5.31
N GLU A 63 19.61 2.66 -5.69
CA GLU A 63 19.18 2.07 -6.95
C GLU A 63 19.12 3.14 -8.05
N PRO A 64 19.32 2.78 -9.33
CA PRO A 64 19.07 3.71 -10.42
C PRO A 64 17.66 4.27 -10.32
N SER A 65 17.50 5.57 -10.42
CA SER A 65 16.19 6.21 -10.27
C SER A 65 15.18 5.65 -11.27
N CYS A 66 14.15 5.02 -10.76
CA CYS A 66 13.03 4.50 -11.56
C CYS A 66 11.79 5.39 -11.46
N THR A 67 11.88 6.56 -10.78
CA THR A 67 10.74 7.47 -10.64
C THR A 67 10.61 8.37 -11.86
N PRO A 68 9.40 8.60 -12.37
CA PRO A 68 9.20 9.41 -13.58
C PRO A 68 9.71 10.85 -13.45
N ASP A 69 9.66 11.40 -12.24
CA ASP A 69 10.03 12.78 -11.92
C ASP A 69 11.40 12.90 -11.24
N GLY A 70 12.15 11.81 -11.10
CA GLY A 70 13.50 11.78 -10.54
C GLY A 70 13.57 12.01 -9.02
N ARG A 71 12.43 12.02 -8.32
CA ARG A 71 12.34 12.27 -6.87
C ARG A 71 12.32 10.95 -6.08
N PRO A 72 12.60 10.98 -4.76
CA PRO A 72 12.34 9.86 -3.88
C PRO A 72 10.90 9.35 -4.03
N GLY A 73 10.72 8.04 -4.10
CA GLY A 73 9.43 7.41 -4.34
C GLY A 73 9.19 6.18 -3.47
N ALA A 74 7.93 5.83 -3.32
CA ALA A 74 7.45 4.66 -2.60
C ALA A 74 6.35 3.97 -3.40
N VAL A 75 6.47 2.67 -3.55
CA VAL A 75 5.43 1.82 -4.15
C VAL A 75 4.46 1.42 -3.04
N VAL A 76 3.20 1.80 -3.19
CA VAL A 76 2.11 1.49 -2.27
C VAL A 76 1.08 0.62 -2.98
N GLN A 77 0.65 -0.44 -2.34
CA GLN A 77 -0.40 -1.32 -2.84
C GLN A 77 -1.66 -1.22 -2.00
N LEU A 78 -2.82 -1.36 -2.65
CA LEU A 78 -4.15 -1.36 -2.05
C LEU A 78 -4.87 -2.62 -2.51
N HIS A 79 -5.30 -3.46 -1.57
CA HIS A 79 -5.94 -4.74 -1.86
C HIS A 79 -7.36 -4.82 -1.30
N VAL A 80 -8.27 -5.43 -2.06
CA VAL A 80 -9.64 -5.76 -1.64
C VAL A 80 -9.92 -7.22 -1.98
N PRO A 81 -10.57 -8.00 -1.10
CA PRO A 81 -10.85 -9.41 -1.35
C PRO A 81 -11.71 -9.62 -2.59
N ARG A 82 -11.34 -10.58 -3.43
CA ARG A 82 -12.06 -10.88 -4.69
C ARG A 82 -13.47 -11.42 -4.45
N PHE A 83 -13.71 -12.10 -3.34
CA PHE A 83 -15.04 -12.64 -3.01
C PHE A 83 -16.06 -11.55 -2.65
N ARG A 84 -15.62 -10.33 -2.35
CA ARG A 84 -16.50 -9.20 -2.08
C ARG A 84 -17.27 -8.82 -3.35
N LYS A 85 -18.61 -8.77 -3.28
CA LYS A 85 -19.48 -8.51 -4.45
C LYS A 85 -19.23 -7.14 -5.08
N ASP A 86 -18.97 -6.12 -4.25
CA ASP A 86 -18.71 -4.73 -4.66
C ASP A 86 -17.21 -4.40 -4.79
N ARG A 87 -16.35 -5.41 -4.91
CA ARG A 87 -14.87 -5.28 -4.85
C ARG A 87 -14.29 -4.18 -5.72
N VAL A 88 -14.78 -4.03 -6.96
CA VAL A 88 -14.28 -3.02 -7.91
C VAL A 88 -14.58 -1.61 -7.38
N ARG A 89 -15.81 -1.38 -6.93
CA ARG A 89 -16.21 -0.11 -6.33
C ARG A 89 -15.48 0.15 -5.01
N ALA A 90 -15.30 -0.88 -4.20
CA ALA A 90 -14.57 -0.78 -2.93
C ALA A 90 -13.12 -0.38 -3.14
N LEU A 91 -12.43 -1.04 -4.10
CA LEU A 91 -11.05 -0.67 -4.44
C LEU A 91 -10.96 0.75 -5.02
N GLU A 92 -11.90 1.12 -5.91
CA GLU A 92 -11.95 2.49 -6.44
C GLU A 92 -12.12 3.53 -5.34
N MET A 93 -13.02 3.29 -4.39
CA MET A 93 -13.26 4.21 -3.27
C MET A 93 -12.08 4.27 -2.31
N ALA A 94 -11.47 3.14 -1.96
CA ALA A 94 -10.28 3.10 -1.13
C ALA A 94 -9.13 3.90 -1.77
N ALA A 95 -8.87 3.69 -3.06
CA ALA A 95 -7.86 4.43 -3.80
C ALA A 95 -8.20 5.93 -3.90
N LEU A 96 -9.47 6.27 -4.18
CA LEU A 96 -9.90 7.66 -4.27
C LEU A 96 -9.67 8.41 -2.96
N VAL A 97 -10.11 7.86 -1.84
CA VAL A 97 -9.97 8.50 -0.52
C VAL A 97 -8.48 8.67 -0.18
N ARG A 98 -7.67 7.61 -0.33
CA ARG A 98 -6.25 7.66 0.03
C ARG A 98 -5.44 8.59 -0.86
N ILE A 99 -5.68 8.60 -2.16
CA ILE A 99 -4.98 9.52 -3.07
C ILE A 99 -5.42 10.96 -2.82
N SER A 100 -6.73 11.23 -2.67
CA SER A 100 -7.22 12.61 -2.56
C SER A 100 -7.02 13.22 -1.17
N GLN A 101 -7.15 12.42 -0.10
CA GLN A 101 -7.13 12.95 1.27
C GLN A 101 -5.78 12.78 1.96
N ASN A 102 -4.95 11.84 1.53
CA ASN A 102 -3.70 11.54 2.20
C ASN A 102 -2.47 11.88 1.34
N VAL A 103 -2.51 11.57 0.02
CA VAL A 103 -1.37 11.83 -0.86
C VAL A 103 -1.41 13.26 -1.41
N LEU A 104 -2.55 13.69 -1.98
CA LEU A 104 -2.69 15.05 -2.53
C LEU A 104 -2.49 16.13 -1.47
N THR A 105 -2.96 15.89 -0.26
CA THR A 105 -2.83 16.83 0.85
C THR A 105 -1.41 16.91 1.43
N CYS A 106 -0.55 15.94 1.09
CA CYS A 106 0.85 15.98 1.49
C CYS A 106 1.63 16.96 0.59
N PRO A 107 2.30 17.98 1.16
CA PRO A 107 3.11 18.91 0.39
C PRO A 107 4.10 18.21 -0.53
N THR A 108 4.25 18.71 -1.76
CA THR A 108 5.19 18.23 -2.77
C THR A 108 4.91 16.85 -3.37
N ALA A 109 3.87 16.14 -2.94
CA ALA A 109 3.60 14.79 -3.42
C ALA A 109 3.14 14.76 -4.88
N ALA A 110 3.35 13.63 -5.55
CA ALA A 110 2.72 13.24 -6.81
C ALA A 110 2.38 11.74 -6.78
N CYS A 111 1.49 11.30 -7.67
CA CYS A 111 1.03 9.92 -7.69
C CYS A 111 0.98 9.37 -9.12
N PHE A 112 1.62 8.25 -9.34
CA PHE A 112 1.73 7.58 -10.64
C PHE A 112 1.14 6.18 -10.59
N ASN A 113 0.47 5.79 -11.65
CA ASN A 113 -0.03 4.43 -11.84
C ASN A 113 1.11 3.46 -12.15
N LEU A 114 1.10 2.28 -11.53
CA LEU A 114 2.07 1.23 -11.79
C LEU A 114 1.49 0.01 -12.51
N ILE A 115 0.16 -0.10 -12.63
CA ILE A 115 -0.49 -1.20 -13.33
C ILE A 115 -1.03 -0.70 -14.66
N ASP A 116 -0.35 -1.07 -15.75
CA ASP A 116 -0.84 -0.83 -17.11
C ASP A 116 -1.75 -2.00 -17.53
N ALA A 117 -3.06 -1.79 -17.39
CA ALA A 117 -4.07 -2.79 -17.69
C ALA A 117 -5.29 -2.13 -18.36
N ASP A 118 -6.01 -2.94 -19.14
CA ASP A 118 -7.29 -2.50 -19.75
C ASP A 118 -8.33 -2.15 -18.66
N THR A 119 -8.30 -2.89 -17.55
CA THR A 119 -9.11 -2.60 -16.36
C THR A 119 -8.53 -1.44 -15.57
N HIS A 120 -9.25 -0.33 -15.52
CA HIS A 120 -8.77 0.88 -14.83
C HIS A 120 -9.90 1.76 -14.32
N PHE A 121 -9.60 2.56 -13.31
CA PHE A 121 -10.42 3.65 -12.81
C PHE A 121 -10.06 4.97 -13.49
N LYS A 122 -11.05 5.81 -13.77
CA LYS A 122 -10.84 7.20 -14.21
C LYS A 122 -10.51 8.11 -13.02
N MET A 123 -9.55 7.69 -12.21
CA MET A 123 -9.23 8.27 -10.91
C MET A 123 -8.86 9.74 -11.00
N GLY A 124 -7.99 10.10 -11.95
CA GLY A 124 -7.49 11.45 -12.11
C GLY A 124 -8.60 12.49 -12.29
N ARG A 125 -9.71 12.12 -12.98
CA ARG A 125 -10.84 13.04 -13.14
C ARG A 125 -11.55 13.33 -11.82
N LYS A 126 -11.68 12.31 -10.94
CA LYS A 126 -12.35 12.46 -9.64
C LYS A 126 -11.52 13.33 -8.68
N VAL A 127 -10.21 13.07 -8.63
CA VAL A 127 -9.28 13.83 -7.79
C VAL A 127 -9.07 15.25 -8.33
N ALA A 128 -9.15 15.46 -9.65
CA ALA A 128 -8.95 16.77 -10.27
C ALA A 128 -9.95 17.84 -9.80
N PHE A 129 -11.11 17.47 -9.24
CA PHE A 129 -12.06 18.43 -8.64
C PHE A 129 -11.45 19.28 -7.53
N PHE A 130 -10.41 18.81 -6.85
CA PHE A 130 -9.67 19.61 -5.86
C PHE A 130 -8.91 20.80 -6.43
N GLY A 131 -8.86 20.94 -7.75
CA GLY A 131 -8.26 22.09 -8.43
C GLY A 131 -9.20 23.27 -8.65
N ASP A 132 -10.46 23.22 -8.16
CA ASP A 132 -11.46 24.30 -8.23
C ASP A 132 -11.64 24.94 -9.62
N GLY A 133 -11.54 24.13 -10.67
CA GLY A 133 -11.66 24.59 -12.06
C GLY A 133 -10.31 24.97 -12.72
N PHE A 134 -9.24 25.10 -11.97
CA PHE A 134 -7.91 25.42 -12.50
C PHE A 134 -7.09 24.18 -12.91
N GLN A 135 -7.58 22.98 -12.58
CA GLN A 135 -6.95 21.75 -13.00
C GLN A 135 -6.98 21.57 -14.52
N ARG A 136 -5.94 20.94 -15.04
CA ARG A 136 -5.82 20.71 -16.49
C ARG A 136 -5.19 19.36 -16.81
N ARG A 137 -5.48 18.85 -18.00
CA ARG A 137 -4.78 17.69 -18.53
C ARG A 137 -3.44 18.13 -19.07
N VAL A 138 -2.41 17.38 -18.76
CA VAL A 138 -1.04 17.62 -19.23
C VAL A 138 -0.41 16.33 -19.68
N GLU A 139 0.59 16.44 -20.52
CA GLU A 139 1.53 15.37 -20.78
C GLU A 139 2.84 15.69 -20.06
N ARG A 140 3.23 14.83 -19.14
CA ARG A 140 4.46 14.95 -18.36
C ARG A 140 5.10 13.56 -18.22
N PHE A 141 6.41 13.50 -18.34
CA PHE A 141 7.18 12.26 -18.19
C PHE A 141 6.72 11.14 -19.16
N GLY A 142 6.25 11.50 -20.37
CA GLY A 142 5.67 10.57 -21.33
C GLY A 142 4.31 9.99 -20.89
N ARG A 143 3.63 10.59 -19.92
CA ARG A 143 2.37 10.11 -19.33
C ARG A 143 1.26 11.15 -19.48
N GLN A 144 0.05 10.65 -19.66
CA GLN A 144 -1.17 11.48 -19.66
C GLN A 144 -1.64 11.69 -18.22
N MET A 145 -1.52 12.92 -17.72
CA MET A 145 -1.74 13.24 -16.32
C MET A 145 -2.78 14.36 -16.13
N TRP A 146 -3.26 14.47 -14.91
CA TRP A 146 -3.89 15.68 -14.39
C TRP A 146 -2.85 16.50 -13.62
N TRP A 147 -2.80 17.77 -13.95
CA TRP A 147 -2.12 18.80 -13.20
C TRP A 147 -3.16 19.49 -12.31
N ILE A 148 -2.96 19.48 -11.01
CA ILE A 148 -3.85 20.05 -10.00
C ILE A 148 -3.06 21.09 -9.22
N PRO A 149 -3.45 22.39 -9.28
CA PRO A 149 -2.75 23.42 -8.53
C PRO A 149 -2.96 23.21 -7.02
N THR A 150 -1.92 23.47 -6.25
CA THR A 150 -1.94 23.47 -4.79
C THR A 150 -1.28 24.76 -4.29
N LEU A 151 -1.50 25.11 -3.02
CA LEU A 151 -0.88 26.32 -2.45
C LEU A 151 0.65 26.29 -2.48
N GLY A 152 1.24 25.12 -2.39
CA GLY A 152 2.70 24.93 -2.43
C GLY A 152 3.27 24.59 -3.80
N GLY A 153 2.44 24.56 -4.87
CA GLY A 153 2.89 24.23 -6.22
C GLY A 153 1.87 23.44 -7.02
N GLU A 154 2.15 22.18 -7.28
CA GLU A 154 1.31 21.31 -8.12
C GLU A 154 1.23 19.88 -7.54
N PHE A 155 0.11 19.22 -7.81
CA PHE A 155 -0.03 17.78 -7.63
C PHE A 155 -0.24 17.14 -9.01
N LEU A 156 0.56 16.14 -9.35
CA LEU A 156 0.46 15.39 -10.58
C LEU A 156 -0.11 14.00 -10.31
N LEU A 157 -1.09 13.60 -11.11
CA LEU A 157 -1.76 12.32 -11.00
C LEU A 157 -2.03 11.73 -12.37
N ASP A 158 -1.72 10.46 -12.60
CA ASP A 158 -2.09 9.76 -13.82
C ASP A 158 -3.61 9.79 -14.05
N ARG A 159 -4.03 9.92 -15.30
CA ARG A 159 -5.46 9.97 -15.68
C ARG A 159 -6.20 8.68 -15.35
N ARG A 160 -5.51 7.56 -15.41
CA ARG A 160 -6.04 6.21 -15.18
C ARG A 160 -5.25 5.55 -14.08
N LEU A 161 -5.94 4.80 -13.25
CA LEU A 161 -5.36 3.92 -12.26
C LEU A 161 -5.77 2.50 -12.61
N GLY A 162 -4.82 1.69 -13.07
CA GLY A 162 -5.01 0.29 -13.37
C GLY A 162 -5.19 -0.54 -12.10
N TYR A 163 -5.87 -1.68 -12.24
CA TYR A 163 -5.94 -2.69 -11.20
C TYR A 163 -5.86 -4.08 -11.81
N ALA A 164 -5.38 -5.02 -11.02
CA ALA A 164 -5.18 -6.41 -11.43
C ALA A 164 -5.64 -7.41 -10.36
N GLU A 165 -5.62 -8.69 -10.69
CA GLU A 165 -5.80 -9.76 -9.71
C GLU A 165 -4.50 -9.98 -8.92
N GLY A 166 -4.64 -10.24 -7.62
CA GLY A 166 -3.55 -10.52 -6.71
C GLY A 166 -3.92 -11.52 -5.64
N LEU A 167 -3.07 -11.65 -4.66
CA LEU A 167 -3.27 -12.45 -3.47
C LEU A 167 -3.22 -11.56 -2.23
N MET A 168 -3.93 -11.94 -1.20
CA MET A 168 -3.89 -11.31 0.13
C MET A 168 -4.11 -12.36 1.21
N GLY A 169 -3.84 -12.00 2.44
CA GLY A 169 -3.85 -12.93 3.57
C GLY A 169 -2.51 -13.65 3.69
N GLY A 170 -2.46 -14.58 4.59
CA GLY A 170 -1.23 -15.23 5.02
C GLY A 170 -0.65 -14.56 6.26
N ASN A 171 -0.19 -15.39 7.21
CA ASN A 171 0.44 -14.94 8.45
C ASN A 171 1.61 -15.85 8.76
N LEU A 172 2.67 -15.26 9.27
CA LEU A 172 3.77 -15.97 9.90
C LEU A 172 3.60 -15.84 11.42
N TRP A 173 3.63 -16.95 12.11
CA TRP A 173 3.48 -17.00 13.57
C TRP A 173 4.83 -17.20 14.22
N TYR A 174 5.14 -16.39 15.20
CA TYR A 174 6.37 -16.47 15.98
C TYR A 174 6.01 -16.78 17.43
N LEU A 175 6.48 -17.93 17.93
CA LEU A 175 6.33 -18.37 19.30
C LEU A 175 7.71 -18.41 19.96
N ALA A 176 7.85 -17.85 21.15
CA ALA A 176 9.10 -17.81 21.88
C ALA A 176 8.88 -17.86 23.40
N GLU A 177 9.95 -18.00 24.17
CA GLU A 177 9.92 -18.09 25.63
C GLU A 177 9.53 -16.75 26.30
N SER A 178 9.66 -15.64 25.57
CA SER A 178 9.28 -14.31 26.07
C SER A 178 8.72 -13.44 24.96
N ALA A 179 7.95 -12.41 25.32
CA ALA A 179 7.43 -11.42 24.38
C ALA A 179 8.55 -10.71 23.60
N ASP A 180 9.64 -10.35 24.27
CA ASP A 180 10.79 -9.70 23.63
C ASP A 180 11.47 -10.60 22.60
N ALA A 181 11.60 -11.89 22.89
CA ALA A 181 12.15 -12.86 21.96
C ALA A 181 11.22 -13.10 20.76
N ALA A 182 9.90 -13.14 20.98
CA ALA A 182 8.93 -13.24 19.91
C ALA A 182 8.95 -12.00 18.99
N LEU A 183 9.02 -10.81 19.58
CA LEU A 183 9.11 -9.55 18.85
C LEU A 183 10.40 -9.47 18.01
N ALA A 184 11.55 -9.83 18.60
CA ALA A 184 12.82 -9.88 17.86
C ALA A 184 12.79 -10.86 16.68
N ALA A 185 12.12 -12.01 16.84
CA ALA A 185 11.93 -12.97 15.76
C ALA A 185 11.02 -12.40 14.66
N ALA A 186 9.93 -11.71 15.03
CA ALA A 186 9.03 -11.06 14.11
C ALA A 186 9.73 -9.93 13.33
N GLU A 187 10.52 -9.08 13.99
CA GLU A 187 11.32 -8.02 13.35
C GLU A 187 12.32 -8.61 12.32
N ALA A 188 12.99 -9.72 12.67
CA ALA A 188 13.87 -10.40 11.73
C ALA A 188 13.11 -10.99 10.53
N GLY A 189 11.90 -11.52 10.76
CA GLY A 189 10.99 -12.00 9.72
C GLY A 189 10.54 -10.88 8.80
N VAL A 190 10.10 -9.75 9.36
CA VAL A 190 9.75 -8.53 8.60
C VAL A 190 10.88 -8.08 7.71
N ALA A 191 12.11 -7.98 8.26
CA ALA A 191 13.28 -7.58 7.50
C ALA A 191 13.62 -8.55 6.35
N ALA A 192 13.25 -9.83 6.47
CA ALA A 192 13.40 -10.81 5.40
C ALA A 192 12.32 -10.64 4.32
N VAL A 193 11.05 -10.45 4.72
CA VAL A 193 9.91 -10.27 3.80
C VAL A 193 10.04 -8.97 3.01
N GLN A 194 10.52 -7.89 3.60
CA GLN A 194 10.76 -6.61 2.93
C GLN A 194 11.75 -6.69 1.75
N LYS A 195 12.53 -7.77 1.66
CA LYS A 195 13.40 -8.03 0.50
C LYS A 195 12.66 -8.68 -0.67
N CYS A 196 11.40 -9.06 -0.48
CA CYS A 196 10.57 -9.71 -1.49
C CYS A 196 9.73 -8.65 -2.22
N PRO A 197 10.04 -8.27 -3.47
CA PRO A 197 9.23 -7.29 -4.20
C PRO A 197 7.79 -7.76 -4.38
N GLY A 198 6.84 -6.81 -4.29
CA GLY A 198 5.43 -7.09 -4.51
C GLY A 198 4.69 -7.62 -3.28
N VAL A 199 5.34 -7.68 -2.13
CA VAL A 199 4.72 -8.09 -0.86
C VAL A 199 4.54 -6.87 0.04
N ILE A 200 3.34 -6.72 0.59
CA ILE A 200 3.05 -5.69 1.59
C ILE A 200 2.70 -6.33 2.92
N MET A 201 2.99 -5.62 3.99
CA MET A 201 2.63 -5.98 5.36
C MET A 201 1.82 -4.83 5.95
N PRO A 202 0.47 -4.96 6.06
CA PRO A 202 -0.40 -3.81 6.31
C PRO A 202 -0.57 -3.47 7.80
N PHE A 203 0.01 -4.23 8.72
CA PHE A 203 -0.07 -3.94 10.14
C PHE A 203 0.94 -2.88 10.58
N PRO A 204 0.66 -2.12 11.66
CA PRO A 204 1.64 -1.19 12.24
C PRO A 204 2.94 -1.91 12.61
N GLY A 205 4.08 -1.40 12.15
CA GLY A 205 5.38 -2.07 12.34
C GLY A 205 5.50 -3.39 11.61
N ASP A 206 4.61 -3.63 10.62
CA ASP A 206 4.58 -4.84 9.79
C ASP A 206 4.33 -6.15 10.58
N SER A 207 3.96 -6.05 11.85
CA SER A 207 3.63 -7.19 12.72
C SER A 207 2.44 -6.90 13.63
N SER A 208 1.89 -7.93 14.24
CA SER A 208 0.75 -7.82 15.17
C SER A 208 0.88 -8.83 16.30
N ASP A 209 0.64 -8.39 17.51
CA ASP A 209 0.51 -9.26 18.71
C ASP A 209 -0.91 -9.80 18.91
N VAL A 210 -1.86 -9.39 18.07
CA VAL A 210 -3.24 -9.86 18.12
C VAL A 210 -3.42 -11.08 17.23
N ALA A 211 -3.49 -12.25 17.86
CA ALA A 211 -3.89 -13.47 17.21
C ALA A 211 -5.35 -13.37 16.73
N ARG A 212 -5.57 -13.20 15.45
CA ARG A 212 -6.90 -13.47 14.89
C ARG A 212 -7.06 -14.97 14.69
N GLY A 213 -7.67 -15.59 15.68
CA GLY A 213 -7.94 -17.01 15.61
C GLY A 213 -8.91 -17.36 14.49
N SER A 214 -8.43 -18.07 13.48
CA SER A 214 -9.15 -19.19 12.90
C SER A 214 -9.35 -20.31 13.93
N SER A 215 -8.90 -20.12 15.16
CA SER A 215 -8.86 -21.06 16.27
C SER A 215 -10.20 -21.34 16.96
N ARG A 216 -11.33 -20.96 16.39
CA ARG A 216 -12.63 -21.44 16.89
C ARG A 216 -12.92 -22.93 16.62
N ARG A 217 -11.96 -23.69 16.09
CA ARG A 217 -12.13 -25.14 15.86
C ARG A 217 -11.31 -26.09 16.75
N SER A 218 -10.43 -25.61 17.57
CA SER A 218 -9.78 -26.45 18.59
C SER A 218 -10.04 -25.84 19.96
N GLY A 219 -10.83 -26.52 20.78
CA GLY A 219 -11.16 -26.11 22.15
C GLY A 219 -9.96 -26.18 23.08
N GLN A 220 -8.97 -25.34 22.86
CA GLN A 220 -7.90 -25.10 23.81
C GLN A 220 -8.09 -23.71 24.39
N ASN A 221 -8.64 -23.70 25.60
CA ASN A 221 -8.62 -22.56 26.48
C ASN A 221 -7.17 -22.31 26.89
N PHE A 222 -6.60 -21.19 26.51
CA PHE A 222 -5.41 -20.69 27.16
C PHE A 222 -5.84 -20.04 28.47
N SER A 223 -5.44 -20.66 29.58
CA SER A 223 -5.54 -20.12 30.94
C SER A 223 -4.42 -19.18 31.23
#